data_82e5d29a41db9f5c73d6e6da89d21476
#
_entry.id   82e5d29a41db9f5c73d6e6da89d21476
#
_cell.length_a   1.000
_cell.length_b   1.000
_cell.length_c   1.000
_cell.angle_alpha   90.00
_cell.angle_beta   90.00
_cell.angle_gamma   90.00
#
_symmetry.space_group_name_H-M   'P 1'
#
loop_
_entity.id
_entity.type
_entity.pdbx_description
1 polymer ?
#
loop_
_entity_poly.entity_id
_entity_poly.type
_entity_poly.pdbx_seq_one_letter_code
_entity_poly.pdbx_strand_id
1 'polypeptide(L)'
;MSKKIMIVDDDPAIVTYLETFFEDNGYDTCAASDGTEATKMIKQEKPDLITLDLDMPKEWGPRFYRKYTKDPELKNIPVIVISGMPANQYAIKNALATLSKPFDRDELLKIVKDAIG
;
A
#
# COMPACT_ATOMS: atom_id res chain seq x y z
N MET A 1 -16.51 3.69 -12.55
CA MET A 1 -15.16 3.16 -12.74
C MET A 1 -14.58 2.74 -11.40
N SER A 2 -13.94 1.60 -11.40
CA SER A 2 -13.38 1.06 -10.16
C SER A 2 -12.12 1.82 -9.77
N LYS A 3 -11.95 2.02 -8.48
CA LYS A 3 -10.69 2.50 -7.93
C LYS A 3 -9.69 1.35 -7.85
N LYS A 4 -8.42 1.65 -8.01
CA LYS A 4 -7.34 0.65 -8.02
C LYS A 4 -6.47 0.80 -6.78
N ILE A 5 -6.19 -0.33 -6.12
CA ILE A 5 -5.32 -0.39 -4.96
C ILE A 5 -4.08 -1.19 -5.33
N MET A 6 -2.91 -0.60 -5.10
CA MET A 6 -1.64 -1.30 -5.29
C MET A 6 -1.18 -1.89 -3.96
N ILE A 7 -0.89 -3.18 -3.96
CA ILE A 7 -0.47 -3.90 -2.76
C ILE A 7 1.04 -4.15 -2.88
N VAL A 8 1.81 -3.63 -1.92
CA VAL A 8 3.27 -3.80 -1.90
C VAL A 8 3.64 -4.62 -0.68
N ASP A 9 3.93 -5.89 -0.89
CA ASP A 9 4.25 -6.83 0.18
C ASP A 9 5.02 -8.01 -0.44
N ASP A 10 6.03 -8.51 0.24
CA ASP A 10 6.81 -9.65 -0.24
C ASP A 10 6.25 -11.01 0.18
N ASP A 11 5.19 -11.02 0.98
CA ASP A 11 4.54 -12.26 1.40
C ASP A 11 3.38 -12.59 0.45
N PRO A 12 3.51 -13.65 -0.38
CA PRO A 12 2.46 -13.98 -1.35
C PRO A 12 1.11 -14.29 -0.72
N ALA A 13 1.10 -14.82 0.49
CA ALA A 13 -0.16 -15.14 1.17
C ALA A 13 -0.92 -13.87 1.53
N ILE A 14 -0.22 -12.84 2.00
CA ILE A 14 -0.83 -11.55 2.32
C ILE A 14 -1.30 -10.86 1.06
N VAL A 15 -0.50 -10.89 0.00
CA VAL A 15 -0.89 -10.30 -1.29
C VAL A 15 -2.19 -10.93 -1.79
N THR A 16 -2.25 -12.26 -1.83
CA THR A 16 -3.46 -12.97 -2.28
C THR A 16 -4.67 -12.63 -1.43
N TYR A 17 -4.47 -12.59 -0.11
CA TYR A 17 -5.54 -12.25 0.82
C TYR A 17 -6.08 -10.85 0.55
N LEU A 18 -5.21 -9.87 0.42
CA LEU A 18 -5.61 -8.48 0.18
C LEU A 18 -6.24 -8.28 -1.19
N GLU A 19 -5.68 -8.93 -2.22
CA GLU A 19 -6.28 -8.88 -3.56
C GLU A 19 -7.72 -9.37 -3.55
N THR A 20 -7.94 -10.54 -2.97
CA THR A 20 -9.27 -11.12 -2.87
C THR A 20 -10.21 -10.21 -2.07
N PHE A 21 -9.73 -9.73 -0.93
CA PHE A 21 -10.53 -8.87 -0.06
C PHE A 21 -10.95 -7.58 -0.76
N PHE A 22 -10.02 -6.90 -1.41
CA PHE A 22 -10.34 -5.65 -2.11
C PHE A 22 -11.23 -5.90 -3.34
N GLU A 23 -10.94 -6.94 -4.10
CA GLU A 23 -11.77 -7.26 -5.28
C GLU A 23 -13.20 -7.61 -4.89
N ASP A 24 -13.36 -8.33 -3.78
CA ASP A 24 -14.69 -8.65 -3.26
C ASP A 24 -15.47 -7.40 -2.84
N ASN A 25 -14.77 -6.31 -2.57
CA ASN A 25 -15.38 -5.04 -2.17
C ASN A 25 -15.42 -4.01 -3.32
N GLY A 26 -15.19 -4.43 -4.54
CA GLY A 26 -15.39 -3.59 -5.72
C GLY A 26 -14.18 -2.79 -6.18
N TYR A 27 -12.99 -3.10 -5.69
CA TYR A 27 -11.76 -2.43 -6.12
C TYR A 27 -10.98 -3.29 -7.11
N ASP A 28 -10.28 -2.62 -8.02
CA ASP A 28 -9.26 -3.29 -8.82
C ASP A 28 -7.97 -3.34 -8.02
N THR A 29 -7.12 -4.31 -8.31
CA THR A 29 -5.84 -4.46 -7.60
C THR A 29 -4.69 -4.67 -8.56
N CYS A 30 -3.50 -4.28 -8.10
CA CYS A 30 -2.23 -4.69 -8.67
C CYS A 30 -1.27 -4.91 -7.50
N ALA A 31 -0.22 -5.66 -7.72
CA ALA A 31 0.66 -6.05 -6.62
C ALA A 31 2.12 -6.02 -7.04
N ALA A 32 2.97 -5.62 -6.11
CA ALA A 32 4.42 -5.64 -6.28
C ALA A 32 5.03 -6.35 -5.07
N SER A 33 6.07 -7.15 -5.31
CA SER A 33 6.68 -7.95 -4.27
C SER A 33 7.91 -7.31 -3.63
N ASP A 34 8.38 -6.20 -4.17
CA ASP A 34 9.49 -5.44 -3.59
C ASP A 34 9.42 -3.98 -4.03
N GLY A 35 10.31 -3.16 -3.46
CA GLY A 35 10.30 -1.73 -3.74
C GLY A 35 10.71 -1.38 -5.16
N THR A 36 11.57 -2.18 -5.78
CA THR A 36 11.99 -1.96 -7.17
C THR A 36 10.82 -2.17 -8.11
N GLU A 37 10.09 -3.27 -7.93
CA GLU A 37 8.90 -3.57 -8.72
C GLU A 37 7.82 -2.53 -8.48
N ALA A 38 7.63 -2.12 -7.23
CA ALA A 38 6.64 -1.10 -6.87
C ALA A 38 6.93 0.23 -7.53
N THR A 39 8.20 0.62 -7.62
CA THR A 39 8.61 1.88 -8.26
C THR A 39 8.24 1.90 -9.74
N LYS A 40 8.37 0.78 -10.42
CA LYS A 40 7.95 0.67 -11.82
C LYS A 40 6.44 0.64 -11.96
N MET A 41 5.79 -0.15 -11.12
CA MET A 41 4.36 -0.39 -11.21
C MET A 41 3.54 0.86 -10.90
N ILE A 42 3.97 1.68 -9.95
CA ILE A 42 3.24 2.89 -9.59
C ILE A 42 3.13 3.85 -10.78
N LYS A 43 4.16 3.90 -11.61
CA LYS A 43 4.15 4.75 -12.81
C LYS A 43 3.24 4.20 -13.89
N GLN A 44 3.19 2.89 -14.03
CA GLN A 44 2.37 2.23 -15.04
C GLN A 44 0.90 2.21 -14.66
N GLU A 45 0.60 1.86 -13.41
CA GLU A 45 -0.76 1.60 -12.97
C GLU A 45 -1.46 2.82 -12.39
N LYS A 46 -0.70 3.78 -11.87
CA LYS A 46 -1.23 5.00 -11.23
C LYS A 46 -2.40 4.68 -10.29
N PRO A 47 -2.13 3.89 -9.25
CA PRO A 47 -3.20 3.45 -8.35
C PRO A 47 -3.80 4.64 -7.59
N ASP A 48 -4.99 4.43 -7.06
CA ASP A 48 -5.67 5.44 -6.25
C ASP A 48 -5.24 5.38 -4.79
N LEU A 49 -4.70 4.24 -4.36
CA LEU A 49 -4.23 4.03 -2.99
C LEU A 49 -3.19 2.90 -2.99
N ILE A 50 -2.28 2.95 -2.03
CA ILE A 50 -1.24 1.93 -1.86
C ILE A 50 -1.33 1.35 -0.46
N THR A 51 -1.25 0.01 -0.33
CA THR A 51 -0.93 -0.62 0.95
C THR A 51 0.53 -1.02 0.91
N LEU A 52 1.30 -0.67 1.92
CA LEU A 52 2.75 -0.79 1.91
C LEU A 52 3.25 -1.51 3.15
N ASP A 53 3.91 -2.65 2.92
CA ASP A 53 4.62 -3.38 3.96
C ASP A 53 6.00 -2.75 4.15
N LEU A 54 6.34 -2.41 5.39
CA LEU A 54 7.64 -1.84 5.70
C LEU A 54 8.71 -2.88 5.98
N ASP A 55 8.32 -4.14 6.11
CA ASP A 55 9.23 -5.23 6.50
C ASP A 55 9.92 -5.89 5.32
N MET A 56 9.84 -5.29 4.15
CA MET A 56 10.44 -5.84 2.93
C MET A 56 11.95 -5.65 2.89
N PRO A 57 12.69 -6.67 2.38
CA PRO A 57 14.12 -6.53 2.16
C PRO A 57 14.43 -5.64 0.95
N LYS A 58 15.69 -5.36 0.70
CA LYS A 58 16.22 -4.60 -0.43
C LYS A 58 15.77 -3.15 -0.41
N GLU A 59 14.78 -2.78 -1.22
CA GLU A 59 14.27 -1.43 -1.23
C GLU A 59 13.10 -1.32 -0.27
N TRP A 60 13.28 -0.53 0.76
CA TRP A 60 12.34 -0.44 1.86
C TRP A 60 11.15 0.46 1.53
N GLY A 61 10.06 0.21 2.24
CA GLY A 61 8.89 1.04 2.14
C GLY A 61 9.18 2.53 2.25
N PRO A 62 9.92 3.00 3.26
CA PRO A 62 10.25 4.43 3.36
C PRO A 62 11.00 4.97 2.15
N ARG A 63 11.92 4.20 1.56
CA ARG A 63 12.63 4.63 0.35
C ARG A 63 11.69 4.75 -0.83
N PHE A 64 10.82 3.77 -1.01
CA PHE A 64 9.81 3.78 -2.05
C PHE A 64 8.91 5.01 -1.89
N TYR A 65 8.42 5.25 -0.68
CA TYR A 65 7.56 6.38 -0.40
C TYR A 65 8.24 7.71 -0.72
N ARG A 66 9.48 7.90 -0.25
CA ARG A 66 10.23 9.12 -0.53
C ARG A 66 10.45 9.34 -2.02
N LYS A 67 10.63 8.25 -2.75
CA LYS A 67 10.88 8.29 -4.19
C LYS A 67 9.65 8.75 -4.96
N TYR A 68 8.50 8.12 -4.71
CA TYR A 68 7.32 8.47 -5.48
C TYR A 68 6.74 9.82 -5.09
N THR A 69 6.91 10.24 -3.84
CA THR A 69 6.36 11.53 -3.41
C THR A 69 7.13 12.74 -3.96
N LYS A 70 8.27 12.49 -4.60
CA LYS A 70 8.98 13.54 -5.35
C LYS A 70 8.41 13.75 -6.76
N ASP A 71 7.62 12.82 -7.24
CA ASP A 71 7.02 12.91 -8.57
C ASP A 71 5.68 13.66 -8.46
N PRO A 72 5.52 14.80 -9.15
CA PRO A 72 4.28 15.59 -9.06
C PRO A 72 3.02 14.82 -9.43
N GLU A 73 3.13 13.82 -10.30
CA GLU A 73 1.98 13.01 -10.71
C GLU A 73 1.59 11.96 -9.66
N LEU A 74 2.54 11.56 -8.80
CA LEU A 74 2.35 10.45 -7.89
C LEU A 74 2.27 10.85 -6.43
N LYS A 75 2.76 12.04 -6.09
CA LYS A 75 2.96 12.46 -4.70
C LYS A 75 1.69 12.45 -3.84
N ASN A 76 0.54 12.57 -4.45
CA ASN A 76 -0.73 12.65 -3.73
C ASN A 76 -1.43 11.30 -3.55
N ILE A 77 -0.82 10.22 -4.02
CA ILE A 77 -1.40 8.88 -3.82
C ILE A 77 -1.27 8.52 -2.34
N PRO A 78 -2.38 8.29 -1.65
CA PRO A 78 -2.32 7.96 -0.22
C PRO A 78 -1.77 6.57 0.01
N VAL A 79 -1.09 6.39 1.14
CA VAL A 79 -0.50 5.11 1.52
C VAL A 79 -1.00 4.68 2.89
N ILE A 80 -1.38 3.40 3.01
CA ILE A 80 -1.66 2.75 4.28
C ILE A 80 -0.49 1.83 4.56
N VAL A 81 0.18 2.05 5.69
CA VAL A 81 1.30 1.22 6.11
C VAL A 81 0.77 0.01 6.89
N ILE A 82 1.24 -1.18 6.53
CA ILE A 82 0.91 -2.42 7.24
C ILE A 82 2.24 -3.08 7.60
N SER A 83 2.50 -3.24 8.90
CA SER A 83 3.79 -3.73 9.36
C SER A 83 3.64 -4.62 10.60
N GLY A 84 4.51 -5.64 10.68
CA GLY A 84 4.64 -6.46 11.88
C GLY A 84 5.54 -5.84 12.94
N MET A 85 6.21 -4.73 12.61
CA MET A 85 7.21 -4.10 13.49
C MET A 85 6.67 -2.82 14.12
N PRO A 86 6.47 -2.81 15.45
CA PRO A 86 5.82 -1.65 16.10
C PRO A 86 6.59 -0.33 15.98
N ALA A 87 7.91 -0.39 15.83
CA ALA A 87 8.74 0.81 15.77
C ALA A 87 8.64 1.56 14.46
N ASN A 88 7.98 1.00 13.45
CA ASN A 88 7.96 1.57 12.10
C ASN A 88 6.93 2.68 11.90
N GLN A 89 6.16 3.00 12.92
CA GLN A 89 5.14 4.04 12.82
C GLN A 89 5.68 5.41 12.43
N TYR A 90 6.97 5.65 12.65
CA TYR A 90 7.61 6.93 12.31
C TYR A 90 8.29 6.91 10.94
N ALA A 91 8.31 5.78 10.26
CA ALA A 91 9.03 5.65 9.00
C ALA A 91 8.39 6.45 7.86
N ILE A 92 7.07 6.59 7.89
CA ILE A 92 6.32 7.36 6.92
C ILE A 92 5.36 8.28 7.67
N LYS A 93 5.75 9.56 7.77
CA LYS A 93 5.03 10.53 8.60
C LYS A 93 3.65 10.89 8.07
N ASN A 94 3.49 10.91 6.75
CA ASN A 94 2.26 11.33 6.12
C ASN A 94 1.42 10.17 5.63
N ALA A 95 1.64 8.97 6.16
CA ALA A 95 0.79 7.83 5.86
C ALA A 95 -0.64 8.12 6.29
N LEU A 96 -1.58 7.68 5.48
CA LEU A 96 -3.00 7.79 5.79
C LEU A 96 -3.34 7.06 7.08
N ALA A 97 -2.74 5.89 7.27
CA ALA A 97 -2.88 5.10 8.49
C ALA A 97 -1.70 4.14 8.59
N THR A 98 -1.43 3.69 9.81
CA THR A 98 -0.43 2.64 10.06
C THR A 98 -1.11 1.54 10.86
N LEU A 99 -1.14 0.33 10.27
CA LEU A 99 -1.77 -0.84 10.87
C LEU A 99 -0.72 -1.88 11.23
N SER A 100 -0.89 -2.53 12.36
CA SER A 100 -0.01 -3.62 12.78
C SER A 100 -0.55 -4.96 12.29
N LYS A 101 0.34 -5.88 11.94
CA LYS A 101 -0.03 -7.25 11.62
C LYS A 101 -0.18 -8.05 12.92
N PRO A 102 -1.23 -8.85 13.07
CA PRO A 102 -2.39 -8.98 12.20
C PRO A 102 -3.30 -7.75 12.29
N PHE A 103 -3.86 -7.34 11.19
CA PHE A 103 -4.73 -6.16 11.14
C PHE A 103 -6.20 -6.58 11.08
N ASP A 104 -7.08 -5.64 11.46
CA ASP A 104 -8.51 -5.79 11.34
C ASP A 104 -8.93 -5.38 9.93
N ARG A 105 -9.49 -6.34 9.17
CA ARG A 105 -9.89 -6.08 7.79
C ARG A 105 -11.03 -5.05 7.69
N ASP A 106 -11.92 -5.01 8.68
CA ASP A 106 -13.02 -4.06 8.65
C ASP A 106 -12.52 -2.63 8.87
N GLU A 107 -11.53 -2.47 9.76
CA GLU A 107 -10.86 -1.20 9.95
C GLU A 107 -10.13 -0.76 8.68
N LEU A 108 -9.42 -1.68 8.03
CA LEU A 108 -8.72 -1.39 6.78
C LEU A 108 -9.71 -0.95 5.71
N LEU A 109 -10.81 -1.66 5.54
CA LEU A 109 -11.81 -1.32 4.54
C LEU A 109 -12.43 0.05 4.78
N LYS A 110 -12.71 0.37 6.03
CA LYS A 110 -13.24 1.68 6.40
C LYS A 110 -12.28 2.81 6.00
N ILE A 111 -11.00 2.63 6.31
CA ILE A 111 -9.98 3.62 5.95
C ILE A 111 -9.92 3.81 4.43
N VAL A 112 -9.95 2.71 3.69
CA VAL A 112 -9.92 2.76 2.22
C VAL A 112 -11.14 3.49 1.68
N LYS A 113 -12.33 3.13 2.14
CA LYS A 113 -13.57 3.77 1.67
C LYS A 113 -13.64 5.25 2.01
N ASP A 114 -13.15 5.63 3.17
CA ASP A 114 -13.12 7.04 3.57
C ASP A 114 -12.13 7.83 2.72
N ALA A 115 -11.07 7.18 2.23
CA ALA A 115 -10.03 7.85 1.46
C ALA A 115 -10.37 7.99 -0.02
N ILE A 116 -10.87 6.93 -0.64
CA ILE A 116 -11.04 6.89 -2.10
C ILE A 116 -12.45 6.48 -2.55
N GLY A 117 -13.31 6.15 -1.62
CA GLY A 117 -14.67 5.71 -1.99
C GLY A 117 -14.69 4.24 -2.36
#